data_7f852757bb02f909caab063906728fed
#
_entry.id   7f852757bb02f909caab063906728fed
#
_cell.length_a   1.000
_cell.length_b   1.000
_cell.length_c   1.000
_cell.angle_alpha   90.00
_cell.angle_beta   90.00
_cell.angle_gamma   90.00
#
_symmetry.space_group_name_H-M   'P 1'
#
loop_
_entity.id
_entity.type
_entity.pdbx_description
1 polymer ?
#
loop_
_entity_poly.entity_id
_entity_poly.type
_entity_poly.pdbx_seq_one_letter_code
_entity_poly.pdbx_strand_id
1 'polypeptide(L)'
;LGAVENKLNTLQTDLNAITSSATYQKLLSLEGIDADSIASFMSSPVEINTETYYAVDNYGSSMTPFYSNLAIWVGGIVLIAIFKMEVDKDSSMHGYGPTTLYFGRWLLYMVVGLIQGFIVCLGDTLLPGVQCNHPSQFILTGMVCSFVYVNIIYALSLTFKHIGKALCVILVILQIPGSSGTTRLR
;
A
#
# COMPACT_ATOMS: atom_id res chain seq x y z
N LEU A 1 -29.97 19.40 76.29
CA LEU A 1 -29.93 20.39 75.24
C LEU A 1 -28.48 20.87 74.95
N GLY A 2 -27.72 21.31 75.97
CA GLY A 2 -26.35 21.84 75.76
C GLY A 2 -25.33 20.90 75.14
N ALA A 3 -25.45 19.55 75.31
CA ALA A 3 -24.55 18.59 74.67
C ALA A 3 -24.81 18.43 73.16
N VAL A 4 -26.01 18.64 72.70
CA VAL A 4 -26.38 18.61 71.29
C VAL A 4 -25.94 19.91 70.60
N GLU A 5 -26.09 21.02 71.28
CA GLU A 5 -25.70 22.37 70.81
C GLU A 5 -24.14 22.42 70.61
N ASN A 6 -23.39 21.88 71.59
CA ASN A 6 -21.93 21.78 71.46
C ASN A 6 -21.49 20.86 70.28
N LYS A 7 -22.16 19.74 70.09
CA LYS A 7 -21.91 18.88 68.95
C LYS A 7 -22.23 19.56 67.60
N LEU A 8 -23.31 20.32 67.54
CA LEU A 8 -23.70 21.07 66.35
C LEU A 8 -22.65 22.13 65.99
N ASN A 9 -22.21 22.90 67.03
CA ASN A 9 -21.13 23.89 66.83
C ASN A 9 -19.81 23.28 66.41
N THR A 10 -19.46 22.12 66.95
CA THR A 10 -18.22 21.41 66.53
C THR A 10 -18.36 20.96 65.08
N LEU A 11 -19.47 20.36 64.70
CA LEU A 11 -19.75 19.96 63.31
C LEU A 11 -19.70 21.15 62.34
N GLN A 12 -20.26 22.29 62.77
CA GLN A 12 -20.25 23.50 61.94
C GLN A 12 -18.84 24.07 61.78
N THR A 13 -18.01 23.98 62.81
CA THR A 13 -16.61 24.40 62.77
C THR A 13 -15.78 23.48 61.87
N ASP A 14 -16.00 22.16 62.01
CA ASP A 14 -15.32 21.16 61.18
C ASP A 14 -15.72 21.26 59.68
N LEU A 15 -17.01 21.53 59.43
CA LEU A 15 -17.51 21.76 58.08
C LEU A 15 -16.87 23.02 57.44
N ASN A 16 -16.78 24.10 58.19
CA ASN A 16 -16.12 25.31 57.75
C ASN A 16 -14.62 25.12 57.53
N ALA A 17 -13.97 24.34 58.37
CA ALA A 17 -12.57 24.01 58.22
C ALA A 17 -12.30 23.17 56.95
N ILE A 18 -13.19 22.22 56.63
CA ILE A 18 -13.12 21.44 55.40
C ILE A 18 -13.34 22.32 54.17
N THR A 19 -14.38 23.18 54.23
CA THR A 19 -14.74 24.06 53.08
C THR A 19 -13.69 25.12 52.82
N SER A 20 -12.96 25.58 53.86
CA SER A 20 -11.87 26.53 53.75
C SER A 20 -10.51 25.87 53.51
N SER A 21 -10.43 24.55 53.53
CA SER A 21 -9.17 23.85 53.29
C SER A 21 -8.66 24.06 51.86
N ALA A 22 -7.36 24.30 51.73
CA ALA A 22 -6.70 24.43 50.41
C ALA A 22 -6.92 23.21 49.52
N THR A 23 -7.14 22.04 50.13
CA THR A 23 -7.45 20.78 49.43
C THR A 23 -8.84 20.79 48.82
N TYR A 24 -9.85 21.31 49.56
CA TYR A 24 -11.21 21.45 49.04
C TYR A 24 -11.29 22.49 47.92
N GLN A 25 -10.63 23.64 48.10
CA GLN A 25 -10.51 24.66 47.05
C GLN A 25 -9.81 24.11 45.79
N LYS A 26 -8.83 23.23 46.01
CA LYS A 26 -8.14 22.56 44.90
C LYS A 26 -9.00 21.50 44.21
N LEU A 27 -9.87 20.81 44.99
CA LEU A 27 -10.88 19.89 44.45
C LEU A 27 -11.95 20.63 43.66
N LEU A 28 -12.44 21.79 44.19
CA LEU A 28 -13.39 22.65 43.46
C LEU A 28 -12.77 23.25 42.19
N SER A 29 -11.47 23.55 42.19
CA SER A 29 -10.80 24.03 41.00
C SER A 29 -10.53 22.87 39.97
N LEU A 30 -10.52 21.62 40.43
CA LEU A 30 -10.52 20.43 39.57
C LEU A 30 -11.94 20.12 39.04
N GLU A 31 -13.00 20.49 39.79
CA GLU A 31 -14.40 20.40 39.35
C GLU A 31 -14.74 21.49 38.31
N GLY A 32 -13.91 22.53 38.22
CA GLY A 32 -13.92 23.52 37.15
C GLY A 32 -13.21 23.04 35.86
N ILE A 33 -12.72 21.82 35.82
CA ILE A 33 -12.37 21.16 34.54
C ILE A 33 -13.70 20.83 33.90
N ASP A 34 -14.06 21.65 32.92
CA ASP A 34 -15.27 21.52 32.13
C ASP A 34 -15.44 20.05 31.70
N ALA A 35 -16.59 19.46 32.09
CA ALA A 35 -16.89 18.08 31.76
C ALA A 35 -16.81 17.84 30.24
N ASP A 36 -17.06 18.86 29.44
CA ASP A 36 -16.90 18.86 28.00
C ASP A 36 -15.41 18.81 27.59
N SER A 37 -14.50 19.45 28.32
CA SER A 37 -13.07 19.37 28.11
C SER A 37 -12.51 17.99 28.45
N ILE A 38 -12.99 17.37 29.54
CA ILE A 38 -12.62 15.99 29.88
C ILE A 38 -13.20 15.01 28.84
N ALA A 39 -14.47 15.18 28.48
CA ALA A 39 -15.13 14.35 27.48
C ALA A 39 -14.44 14.46 26.12
N SER A 40 -14.04 15.66 25.70
CA SER A 40 -13.30 15.88 24.46
C SER A 40 -11.90 15.24 24.50
N PHE A 41 -11.18 15.35 25.63
CA PHE A 41 -9.89 14.68 25.82
C PHE A 41 -10.01 13.15 25.85
N MET A 42 -11.05 12.64 26.50
CA MET A 42 -11.31 11.19 26.56
C MET A 42 -11.79 10.62 25.22
N SER A 43 -12.51 11.40 24.43
CA SER A 43 -12.97 11.01 23.09
C SER A 43 -11.85 11.07 22.03
N SER A 44 -10.87 11.96 22.22
CA SER A 44 -9.76 12.13 21.30
C SER A 44 -8.46 12.46 22.08
N PRO A 45 -7.88 11.48 22.78
CA PRO A 45 -6.70 11.68 23.64
C PRO A 45 -5.42 11.98 22.83
N VAL A 46 -5.47 11.82 21.52
CA VAL A 46 -4.38 12.08 20.58
C VAL A 46 -4.90 12.90 19.41
N GLU A 47 -4.40 14.09 19.26
CA GLU A 47 -4.60 14.90 18.07
C GLU A 47 -3.66 14.39 16.99
N ILE A 48 -4.22 13.66 16.00
CA ILE A 48 -3.43 13.14 14.87
C ILE A 48 -3.27 14.30 13.88
N ASN A 49 -2.12 14.95 13.95
CA ASN A 49 -1.73 15.92 12.92
C ASN A 49 -1.21 15.15 11.70
N THR A 50 -2.11 14.89 10.74
CA THR A 50 -1.75 14.20 9.50
C THR A 50 -1.21 15.21 8.50
N GLU A 51 0.11 15.32 8.39
CA GLU A 51 0.74 16.04 7.30
C GLU A 51 0.75 15.14 6.05
N THR A 52 -0.14 15.45 5.11
CA THR A 52 -0.22 14.75 3.84
C THR A 52 0.76 15.38 2.86
N TYR A 53 1.93 14.80 2.66
CA TYR A 53 2.93 15.26 1.69
C TYR A 53 2.43 15.13 0.24
N TYR A 54 1.65 14.10 -0.05
CA TYR A 54 1.01 13.87 -1.34
C TYR A 54 -0.47 13.58 -1.11
N ALA A 55 -1.32 14.57 -1.38
CA ALA A 55 -2.76 14.39 -1.30
C ALA A 55 -3.21 13.49 -2.46
N VAL A 56 -3.78 12.33 -2.14
CA VAL A 56 -4.41 11.43 -3.11
C VAL A 56 -5.90 11.43 -2.80
N ASP A 57 -6.71 12.00 -3.71
CA ASP A 57 -8.14 12.19 -3.47
C ASP A 57 -8.93 10.87 -3.47
N ASN A 58 -8.39 9.84 -4.14
CA ASN A 58 -9.06 8.54 -4.28
C ASN A 58 -8.15 7.38 -3.89
N TYR A 59 -8.68 6.46 -3.07
CA TYR A 59 -8.00 5.21 -2.71
C TYR A 59 -7.54 4.40 -3.95
N GLY A 60 -8.32 4.41 -5.02
CA GLY A 60 -7.97 3.79 -6.29
C GLY A 60 -6.66 4.31 -6.86
N SER A 61 -6.46 5.63 -6.88
CA SER A 61 -5.21 6.26 -7.37
C SER A 61 -4.00 5.87 -6.52
N SER A 62 -4.18 5.71 -5.20
CA SER A 62 -3.12 5.25 -4.29
C SER A 62 -2.68 3.82 -4.57
N MET A 63 -3.62 2.95 -4.94
CA MET A 63 -3.39 1.53 -5.17
C MET A 63 -3.03 1.18 -6.62
N THR A 64 -3.25 2.08 -7.56
CA THR A 64 -2.98 1.85 -9.00
C THR A 64 -1.56 1.36 -9.26
N PRO A 65 -0.48 1.98 -8.73
CA PRO A 65 0.88 1.50 -9.02
C PRO A 65 1.11 0.04 -8.62
N PHE A 66 0.48 -0.40 -7.53
CA PHE A 66 0.56 -1.78 -7.08
C PHE A 66 -0.17 -2.74 -8.03
N TYR A 67 -1.43 -2.44 -8.38
CA TYR A 67 -2.22 -3.31 -9.24
C TYR A 67 -1.69 -3.36 -10.67
N SER A 68 -1.25 -2.22 -11.22
CA SER A 68 -0.65 -2.16 -12.55
C SER A 68 0.63 -2.96 -12.63
N ASN A 69 1.48 -2.85 -11.61
CA ASN A 69 2.73 -3.60 -11.51
C ASN A 69 2.47 -5.11 -11.43
N LEU A 70 1.49 -5.52 -10.61
CA LEU A 70 1.05 -6.89 -10.50
C LEU A 70 0.47 -7.42 -11.83
N ALA A 71 -0.37 -6.64 -12.50
CA ALA A 71 -0.97 -7.00 -13.78
C ALA A 71 0.09 -7.23 -14.88
N ILE A 72 1.11 -6.35 -14.95
CA ILE A 72 2.21 -6.49 -15.91
C ILE A 72 3.01 -7.77 -15.64
N TRP A 73 3.30 -8.08 -14.37
CA TRP A 73 4.02 -9.30 -14.00
C TRP A 73 3.22 -10.57 -14.32
N VAL A 74 1.96 -10.63 -13.89
CA VAL A 74 1.07 -11.78 -14.15
C VAL A 74 0.89 -11.97 -15.66
N GLY A 75 0.71 -10.90 -16.40
CA GLY A 75 0.61 -10.97 -17.85
C GLY A 75 1.88 -11.52 -18.52
N GLY A 76 3.07 -11.20 -18.00
CA GLY A 76 4.32 -11.80 -18.43
C GLY A 76 4.36 -13.32 -18.20
N ILE A 77 3.83 -13.81 -17.06
CA ILE A 77 3.70 -15.25 -16.79
C ILE A 77 2.72 -15.91 -17.77
N VAL A 78 1.57 -15.27 -18.01
CA VAL A 78 0.59 -15.77 -19.00
C VAL A 78 1.20 -15.85 -20.39
N LEU A 79 2.01 -14.87 -20.75
CA LEU A 79 2.71 -14.86 -22.05
C LEU A 79 3.58 -16.11 -22.25
N ILE A 80 4.37 -16.49 -21.25
CA ILE A 80 5.20 -17.72 -21.32
C ILE A 80 4.38 -19.03 -21.19
N ALA A 81 3.15 -18.95 -20.72
CA ALA A 81 2.26 -20.09 -20.69
C ALA A 81 1.62 -20.36 -22.07
N ILE A 82 1.27 -19.30 -22.79
CA ILE A 82 0.61 -19.37 -24.09
C ILE A 82 1.60 -19.66 -25.21
N PHE A 83 2.73 -18.93 -25.25
CA PHE A 83 3.72 -19.07 -26.30
C PHE A 83 4.78 -20.10 -25.96
N LYS A 84 5.15 -20.94 -26.95
CA LYS A 84 6.29 -21.84 -26.81
C LYS A 84 7.59 -21.04 -26.70
N MET A 85 8.40 -21.33 -25.69
CA MET A 85 9.72 -20.67 -25.50
C MET A 85 10.78 -21.20 -26.46
N GLU A 86 10.73 -22.48 -26.79
CA GLU A 86 11.64 -23.11 -27.71
C GLU A 86 11.13 -23.00 -29.16
N VAL A 87 12.01 -22.76 -30.09
CA VAL A 87 11.69 -22.77 -31.50
C VAL A 87 11.62 -24.22 -31.97
N ASP A 88 10.51 -24.62 -32.57
CA ASP A 88 10.42 -25.93 -33.21
C ASP A 88 11.48 -25.99 -34.36
N LYS A 89 12.35 -26.99 -34.30
CA LYS A 89 13.35 -27.22 -35.31
C LYS A 89 12.68 -27.84 -36.56
N ASP A 90 12.19 -26.99 -37.41
CA ASP A 90 11.67 -27.41 -38.70
C ASP A 90 12.81 -27.52 -39.72
N SER A 91 12.64 -28.33 -40.76
CA SER A 91 13.64 -28.56 -41.80
C SER A 91 14.12 -27.30 -42.54
N SER A 92 13.29 -26.26 -42.52
CA SER A 92 13.60 -24.92 -43.08
C SER A 92 14.58 -24.10 -42.21
N MET A 93 14.86 -24.52 -40.95
CA MET A 93 15.69 -23.77 -40.00
C MET A 93 17.10 -24.32 -39.82
N HIS A 94 17.53 -25.28 -40.62
CA HIS A 94 18.86 -25.91 -40.53
C HIS A 94 20.06 -24.97 -40.71
N GLY A 95 19.85 -23.72 -41.14
CA GLY A 95 20.92 -22.73 -41.35
C GLY A 95 21.11 -21.72 -40.21
N TYR A 96 20.24 -21.69 -39.19
CA TYR A 96 20.30 -20.68 -38.16
C TYR A 96 20.98 -21.16 -36.86
N GLY A 97 21.90 -20.36 -36.35
CA GLY A 97 22.60 -20.65 -35.10
C GLY A 97 21.66 -20.55 -33.88
N PRO A 98 21.99 -21.22 -32.76
CA PRO A 98 21.14 -21.21 -31.54
C PRO A 98 20.93 -19.80 -30.96
N THR A 99 21.92 -18.92 -31.14
CA THR A 99 21.79 -17.50 -30.71
C THR A 99 20.76 -16.74 -31.51
N THR A 100 20.66 -16.94 -32.81
CA THR A 100 19.66 -16.29 -33.68
C THR A 100 18.26 -16.73 -33.32
N LEU A 101 18.06 -18.01 -33.02
CA LEU A 101 16.78 -18.56 -32.61
C LEU A 101 16.37 -18.01 -31.22
N TYR A 102 17.31 -17.87 -30.30
CA TYR A 102 17.10 -17.27 -28.99
C TYR A 102 16.63 -15.81 -29.11
N PHE A 103 17.38 -14.98 -29.84
CA PHE A 103 17.04 -13.57 -29.99
C PHE A 103 15.74 -13.34 -30.78
N GLY A 104 15.45 -14.19 -31.76
CA GLY A 104 14.19 -14.14 -32.50
C GLY A 104 12.97 -14.35 -31.56
N ARG A 105 13.03 -15.36 -30.70
CA ARG A 105 11.99 -15.60 -29.70
C ARG A 105 11.96 -14.51 -28.64
N TRP A 106 13.12 -14.13 -28.11
CA TRP A 106 13.24 -13.04 -27.15
C TRP A 106 12.59 -11.75 -27.66
N LEU A 107 12.85 -11.36 -28.91
CA LEU A 107 12.27 -10.17 -29.51
C LEU A 107 10.74 -10.24 -29.55
N LEU A 108 10.17 -11.41 -29.89
CA LEU A 108 8.73 -11.62 -29.87
C LEU A 108 8.15 -11.33 -28.48
N TYR A 109 8.75 -11.92 -27.42
CA TYR A 109 8.31 -11.71 -26.05
C TYR A 109 8.43 -10.25 -25.62
N MET A 110 9.51 -9.57 -26.03
CA MET A 110 9.74 -8.15 -25.73
C MET A 110 8.67 -7.26 -26.38
N VAL A 111 8.39 -7.46 -27.66
CA VAL A 111 7.39 -6.66 -28.37
C VAL A 111 6.00 -6.84 -27.76
N VAL A 112 5.59 -8.08 -27.51
CA VAL A 112 4.28 -8.35 -26.91
C VAL A 112 4.22 -7.82 -25.47
N GLY A 113 5.29 -7.97 -24.67
CA GLY A 113 5.38 -7.43 -23.33
C GLY A 113 5.30 -5.90 -23.30
N LEU A 114 5.96 -5.20 -24.20
CA LEU A 114 5.89 -3.74 -24.33
C LEU A 114 4.46 -3.27 -24.69
N ILE A 115 3.81 -3.95 -25.62
CA ILE A 115 2.40 -3.67 -26.00
C ILE A 115 1.51 -3.88 -24.79
N GLN A 116 1.69 -4.96 -24.05
CA GLN A 116 0.95 -5.25 -22.82
C GLN A 116 1.14 -4.14 -21.77
N GLY A 117 2.38 -3.75 -21.47
CA GLY A 117 2.67 -2.67 -20.53
C GLY A 117 2.05 -1.33 -20.94
N PHE A 118 2.09 -1.02 -22.25
CA PHE A 118 1.44 0.15 -22.79
C PHE A 118 -0.07 0.12 -22.60
N ILE A 119 -0.74 -0.99 -22.93
CA ILE A 119 -2.21 -1.14 -22.81
C ILE A 119 -2.64 -1.04 -21.35
N VAL A 120 -1.92 -1.68 -20.41
CA VAL A 120 -2.24 -1.63 -18.97
C VAL A 120 -2.16 -0.18 -18.47
N CYS A 121 -1.03 0.50 -18.69
CA CYS A 121 -0.84 1.86 -18.20
C CYS A 121 -1.76 2.88 -18.90
N LEU A 122 -2.05 2.69 -20.18
CA LEU A 122 -3.03 3.50 -20.90
C LEU A 122 -4.45 3.28 -20.34
N GLY A 123 -4.80 2.02 -20.07
CA GLY A 123 -6.07 1.66 -19.44
C GLY A 123 -6.25 2.30 -18.06
N ASP A 124 -5.20 2.27 -17.24
CA ASP A 124 -5.21 2.88 -15.90
C ASP A 124 -5.42 4.40 -15.94
N THR A 125 -4.87 5.07 -16.94
CA THR A 125 -5.04 6.52 -17.09
C THR A 125 -6.39 6.92 -17.66
N LEU A 126 -6.99 6.08 -18.53
CA LEU A 126 -8.23 6.40 -19.22
C LEU A 126 -9.50 5.92 -18.51
N LEU A 127 -9.46 4.70 -17.92
CA LEU A 127 -10.66 4.05 -17.37
C LEU A 127 -10.95 4.44 -15.90
N PRO A 128 -10.01 4.31 -14.95
CA PRO A 128 -10.28 4.60 -13.55
C PRO A 128 -10.18 6.08 -13.19
N GLY A 129 -9.79 6.96 -14.12
CA GLY A 129 -9.55 8.38 -13.83
C GLY A 129 -8.48 8.59 -12.76
N VAL A 130 -7.41 7.78 -12.81
CA VAL A 130 -6.28 7.90 -11.89
C VAL A 130 -5.68 9.29 -11.99
N GLN A 131 -5.55 9.97 -10.86
CA GLN A 131 -4.91 11.27 -10.80
C GLN A 131 -3.42 11.14 -11.09
N CYS A 132 -3.04 11.43 -12.32
CA CYS A 132 -1.66 11.38 -12.76
C CYS A 132 -1.25 12.74 -13.30
N ASN A 133 -0.34 13.42 -12.62
CA ASN A 133 0.18 14.74 -13.05
C ASN A 133 0.93 14.63 -14.39
N HIS A 134 1.56 13.49 -14.64
CA HIS A 134 2.36 13.23 -15.84
C HIS A 134 2.03 11.85 -16.44
N PRO A 135 0.92 11.70 -17.17
CA PRO A 135 0.49 10.40 -17.70
C PRO A 135 1.52 9.77 -18.67
N SER A 136 2.24 10.59 -19.43
CA SER A 136 3.30 10.10 -20.33
C SER A 136 4.46 9.43 -19.58
N GLN A 137 4.87 9.99 -18.44
CA GLN A 137 5.91 9.39 -17.61
C GLN A 137 5.44 8.10 -16.96
N PHE A 138 4.19 8.03 -16.54
CA PHE A 138 3.59 6.82 -15.97
C PHE A 138 3.58 5.68 -17.01
N ILE A 139 3.13 5.96 -18.23
CA ILE A 139 3.13 4.98 -19.33
C ILE A 139 4.55 4.52 -19.66
N LEU A 140 5.51 5.46 -19.77
CA LEU A 140 6.90 5.13 -20.04
C LEU A 140 7.49 4.21 -18.95
N THR A 141 7.25 4.54 -17.69
CA THR A 141 7.70 3.73 -16.55
C THR A 141 7.10 2.33 -16.59
N GLY A 142 5.80 2.21 -16.88
CA GLY A 142 5.13 0.91 -17.04
C GLY A 142 5.70 0.07 -18.18
N MET A 143 6.04 0.69 -19.31
CA MET A 143 6.71 0.01 -20.41
C MET A 143 8.10 -0.50 -20.02
N VAL A 144 8.89 0.30 -19.29
CA VAL A 144 10.21 -0.12 -18.78
C VAL A 144 10.06 -1.27 -17.77
N CYS A 145 9.10 -1.18 -16.86
CA CYS A 145 8.80 -2.28 -15.93
C CYS A 145 8.41 -3.56 -16.67
N SER A 146 7.53 -3.46 -17.68
CA SER A 146 7.12 -4.60 -18.49
C SER A 146 8.32 -5.23 -19.22
N PHE A 147 9.19 -4.41 -19.79
CA PHE A 147 10.42 -4.86 -20.42
C PHE A 147 11.29 -5.66 -19.45
N VAL A 148 11.55 -5.14 -18.27
CA VAL A 148 12.37 -5.80 -17.24
C VAL A 148 11.72 -7.11 -16.78
N TYR A 149 10.43 -7.11 -16.52
CA TYR A 149 9.72 -8.29 -16.02
C TYR A 149 9.69 -9.42 -17.04
N VAL A 150 9.38 -9.11 -18.29
CA VAL A 150 9.38 -10.11 -19.35
C VAL A 150 10.79 -10.69 -19.55
N ASN A 151 11.86 -9.89 -19.43
CA ASN A 151 13.24 -10.39 -19.47
C ASN A 151 13.50 -11.39 -18.33
N ILE A 152 13.15 -11.04 -17.09
CA ILE A 152 13.36 -11.91 -15.93
C ILE A 152 12.58 -13.22 -16.11
N ILE A 153 11.30 -13.11 -16.43
CA ILE A 153 10.39 -14.26 -16.58
C ILE A 153 10.87 -15.16 -17.72
N TYR A 154 11.26 -14.59 -18.86
CA TYR A 154 11.78 -15.34 -20.00
C TYR A 154 13.09 -16.06 -19.65
N ALA A 155 14.05 -15.37 -19.04
CA ALA A 155 15.33 -15.95 -18.65
C ALA A 155 15.17 -17.09 -17.63
N LEU A 156 14.36 -16.90 -16.58
CA LEU A 156 14.08 -17.93 -15.57
C LEU A 156 13.39 -19.15 -16.19
N SER A 157 12.41 -18.90 -17.04
CA SER A 157 11.63 -19.98 -17.66
C SER A 157 12.41 -20.75 -18.69
N LEU A 158 13.32 -20.10 -19.42
CA LEU A 158 14.18 -20.76 -20.39
C LEU A 158 15.26 -21.61 -19.71
N THR A 159 15.85 -21.07 -18.61
CA THR A 159 16.93 -21.75 -17.88
C THR A 159 16.42 -22.95 -17.08
N PHE A 160 15.34 -22.74 -16.31
CA PHE A 160 14.82 -23.75 -15.38
C PHE A 160 13.56 -24.46 -15.88
N LYS A 161 13.10 -24.17 -17.09
CA LYS A 161 11.88 -24.76 -17.70
C LYS A 161 10.66 -24.68 -16.75
N HIS A 162 10.12 -25.82 -16.36
CA HIS A 162 8.95 -25.87 -15.47
C HIS A 162 9.19 -25.27 -14.08
N ILE A 163 10.39 -25.47 -13.52
CA ILE A 163 10.78 -24.90 -12.21
C ILE A 163 10.88 -23.38 -12.32
N GLY A 164 11.38 -22.83 -13.41
CA GLY A 164 11.44 -21.39 -13.66
C GLY A 164 10.07 -20.73 -13.67
N LYS A 165 9.09 -21.39 -14.31
CA LYS A 165 7.69 -20.90 -14.29
C LYS A 165 7.11 -20.87 -12.85
N ALA A 166 7.37 -21.92 -12.07
CA ALA A 166 6.95 -21.97 -10.66
C ALA A 166 7.63 -20.88 -9.83
N LEU A 167 8.91 -20.62 -10.03
CA LEU A 167 9.64 -19.53 -9.39
C LEU A 167 9.03 -18.16 -9.70
N CYS A 168 8.64 -17.89 -10.94
CA CYS A 168 7.99 -16.65 -11.33
C CYS A 168 6.66 -16.44 -10.56
N VAL A 169 5.89 -17.51 -10.34
CA VAL A 169 4.65 -17.45 -9.54
C VAL A 169 4.94 -17.21 -8.06
N ILE A 170 5.96 -17.87 -7.50
CA ILE A 170 6.38 -17.66 -6.11
C ILE A 170 6.81 -16.20 -5.89
N LEU A 171 7.56 -15.62 -6.83
CA LEU A 171 7.98 -14.22 -6.76
C LEU A 171 6.77 -13.26 -6.70
N VAL A 172 5.71 -13.51 -7.46
CA VAL A 172 4.47 -12.71 -7.38
C VAL A 172 3.85 -12.81 -5.99
N ILE A 173 3.75 -14.03 -5.45
CA ILE A 173 3.15 -14.26 -4.13
C ILE A 173 3.96 -13.53 -3.04
N LEU A 174 5.29 -13.50 -3.14
CA LEU A 174 6.16 -12.79 -2.20
C LEU A 174 6.07 -11.26 -2.35
N GLN A 175 5.76 -10.75 -3.54
CA GLN A 175 5.58 -9.31 -3.76
C GLN A 175 4.33 -8.74 -3.08
N ILE A 176 3.25 -9.52 -2.98
CA ILE A 176 1.98 -9.07 -2.39
C ILE A 176 2.16 -8.62 -0.93
N PRO A 177 2.68 -9.44 0.00
CA PRO A 177 2.92 -8.99 1.37
C PRO A 177 4.06 -7.97 1.49
N GLY A 178 5.06 -8.01 0.60
CA GLY A 178 6.17 -7.05 0.59
C GLY A 178 5.74 -5.62 0.28
N SER A 179 4.68 -5.45 -0.53
CA SER A 179 4.12 -4.13 -0.85
C SER A 179 3.11 -3.62 0.18
N SER A 180 2.77 -4.40 1.22
CA SER A 180 1.81 -4.02 2.26
C SER A 180 2.23 -2.77 3.05
N GLY A 181 3.48 -2.32 2.93
CA GLY A 181 3.95 -1.04 3.46
C GLY A 181 3.22 0.18 2.90
N THR A 182 2.65 0.08 1.70
CA THR A 182 1.83 1.13 1.09
C THR A 182 0.41 1.20 1.66
N THR A 183 -0.02 0.16 2.37
CA THR A 183 -1.35 0.05 2.97
C THR A 183 -1.38 0.45 4.45
N ARG A 184 -0.27 0.90 5.02
CA ARG A 184 -0.29 1.53 6.34
C ARG A 184 -0.95 2.89 6.25
N LEU A 185 -2.26 2.86 6.11
CA LEU A 185 -3.12 3.94 6.54
C LEU A 185 -3.06 3.94 8.08
N ARG A 186 -2.26 4.82 8.61
CA ARG A 186 -2.40 5.26 10.00
C ARG A 186 -3.19 6.52 10.02
#